data_741d271a37d57992a8326f1cd2695852
#
_entry.id   741d271a37d57992a8326f1cd2695852
#
_cell.length_a   1.000
_cell.length_b   1.000
_cell.length_c   1.000
_cell.angle_alpha   90.00
_cell.angle_beta   90.00
_cell.angle_gamma   90.00
#
_symmetry.space_group_name_H-M   'P 1'
#
loop_
_entity.id
_entity.type
_entity.pdbx_description
1 polymer ?
#
loop_
_entity_poly.entity_id
_entity_poly.type
_entity_poly.pdbx_seq_one_letter_code
_entity_poly.pdbx_strand_id
1 'polypeptide(L)'
;MEEIDDLGGLSKGKSFASMSKKDSDTLMIVDALNLSFRYKHFGQRDFAQDYLKLVQSLAQSYKAGQVIIACDKGSSSYRKSIYPDYKQNRKDKFETQTQEEKEAFEAFFQDFEQALLVVADYYPVLRYDGVEADDIAAWLVANKEYKHCWLISSDKDWDLLISEKVSRFSYVTRKEITIDTWPYECTRDNYLGLKCLQGDSGDNIFGVDGIGPKRAIQLLDSYDDILSLIDVLPIPGKQKFIQNLNASADLLELNLKLMDLVTYCDDAIGEENIKDMKEKLKC
;
A
#
# COMPACT_ATOMS: atom_id res chain seq x y z
N MET A 1 30.87 39.59 -20.51
CA MET A 1 30.19 40.36 -19.47
C MET A 1 28.79 40.60 -20.06
N GLU A 2 27.98 39.54 -19.96
CA GLU A 2 26.59 39.54 -20.36
C GLU A 2 25.74 39.21 -19.18
N GLU A 3 24.77 40.03 -18.94
CA GLU A 3 23.90 40.10 -17.79
C GLU A 3 22.97 38.89 -17.76
N ILE A 4 22.83 38.28 -16.57
CA ILE A 4 21.78 37.33 -16.27
C ILE A 4 20.61 38.13 -15.72
N ASP A 5 19.68 38.46 -16.60
CA ASP A 5 18.43 39.09 -16.23
C ASP A 5 17.39 38.07 -15.75
N ASP A 6 16.97 38.32 -14.55
CA ASP A 6 15.61 38.32 -14.00
C ASP A 6 14.74 37.05 -14.13
N LEU A 7 14.82 36.20 -13.10
CA LEU A 7 13.75 35.28 -12.72
C LEU A 7 12.82 35.92 -11.66
N GLY A 8 12.35 37.13 -11.98
CA GLY A 8 11.34 37.84 -11.23
C GLY A 8 9.95 37.60 -11.80
N GLY A 9 9.10 36.81 -11.16
CA GLY A 9 7.71 36.74 -11.57
C GLY A 9 6.92 35.54 -11.06
N LEU A 10 7.15 35.05 -9.83
CA LEU A 10 6.17 34.22 -9.17
C LEU A 10 5.07 35.09 -8.58
N SER A 11 4.00 35.31 -9.37
CA SER A 11 2.80 36.01 -8.94
C SER A 11 2.18 35.30 -7.72
N LYS A 12 1.93 36.10 -6.68
CA LYS A 12 1.23 35.72 -5.47
C LYS A 12 -0.09 34.98 -5.78
N GLY A 13 -0.26 33.76 -5.23
CA GLY A 13 -1.55 33.37 -4.74
C GLY A 13 -2.48 32.61 -5.67
N LYS A 14 -2.00 31.51 -6.27
CA LYS A 14 -2.91 30.39 -6.53
C LYS A 14 -2.36 29.16 -5.82
N SER A 15 -3.08 28.61 -4.86
CA SER A 15 -2.67 27.37 -4.22
C SER A 15 -2.49 26.28 -5.29
N PHE A 16 -1.50 25.42 -5.15
CA PHE A 16 -1.22 24.33 -6.08
C PHE A 16 -2.46 23.47 -6.32
N ALA A 17 -3.30 23.30 -5.28
CA ALA A 17 -4.62 22.66 -5.38
C ALA A 17 -5.58 23.36 -6.35
N SER A 18 -5.46 24.68 -6.57
CA SER A 18 -6.30 25.42 -7.53
C SER A 18 -5.80 25.29 -8.98
N MET A 19 -4.52 24.95 -9.18
CA MET A 19 -3.97 24.72 -10.52
C MET A 19 -4.22 23.31 -11.04
N SER A 20 -4.28 22.30 -10.11
CA SER A 20 -4.57 20.91 -10.48
C SER A 20 -6.04 20.65 -10.79
N LYS A 21 -6.95 21.50 -10.34
CA LYS A 21 -8.41 21.31 -10.48
C LYS A 21 -8.94 21.44 -11.92
N LYS A 22 -8.11 21.80 -12.89
CA LYS A 22 -8.69 22.26 -14.16
C LYS A 22 -9.01 21.17 -15.16
N ASP A 23 -8.34 20.01 -15.24
CA ASP A 23 -8.59 19.13 -16.38
C ASP A 23 -8.30 17.63 -16.19
N SER A 24 -8.14 17.10 -14.96
CA SER A 24 -7.78 15.69 -14.83
C SER A 24 -8.66 14.92 -13.83
N ASP A 25 -9.38 13.94 -14.34
CA ASP A 25 -10.11 12.93 -13.54
C ASP A 25 -9.14 11.85 -13.03
N THR A 26 -7.87 12.23 -12.78
CA THR A 26 -6.85 11.34 -12.24
C THR A 26 -6.79 11.48 -10.74
N LEU A 27 -6.93 10.35 -10.04
CA LEU A 27 -6.74 10.22 -8.60
C LEU A 27 -5.28 9.82 -8.32
N MET A 28 -4.66 10.40 -7.29
CA MET A 28 -3.38 9.95 -6.74
C MET A 28 -3.54 9.63 -5.26
N ILE A 29 -3.24 8.39 -4.89
CA ILE A 29 -3.25 7.92 -3.51
C ILE A 29 -1.79 7.72 -3.08
N VAL A 30 -1.40 8.39 -2.01
CA VAL A 30 -0.03 8.36 -1.49
C VAL A 30 0.02 7.55 -0.20
N ASP A 31 0.85 6.52 -0.19
CA ASP A 31 1.27 5.81 1.01
C ASP A 31 2.23 6.70 1.81
N ALA A 32 1.70 7.32 2.85
CA ALA A 32 2.40 8.38 3.54
C ALA A 32 3.70 7.90 4.21
N LEU A 33 3.61 6.81 4.95
CA LEU A 33 4.74 6.29 5.71
C LEU A 33 5.79 5.67 4.78
N ASN A 34 5.37 4.87 3.80
CA ASN A 34 6.26 4.25 2.83
C ASN A 34 7.07 5.32 2.05
N LEU A 35 6.40 6.36 1.57
CA LEU A 35 7.08 7.46 0.87
C LEU A 35 8.06 8.22 1.77
N SER A 36 7.77 8.35 3.07
CA SER A 36 8.62 9.08 4.02
C SER A 36 9.91 8.33 4.40
N PHE A 37 9.92 6.99 4.32
CA PHE A 37 11.10 6.18 4.65
C PHE A 37 12.36 6.54 3.85
N ARG A 38 12.21 7.18 2.69
CA ARG A 38 13.36 7.71 1.95
C ARG A 38 14.19 8.69 2.79
N TYR A 39 13.53 9.56 3.57
CA TYR A 39 14.22 10.55 4.40
C TYR A 39 14.98 9.86 5.54
N LYS A 40 14.39 8.82 6.14
CA LYS A 40 15.07 7.97 7.11
C LYS A 40 16.32 7.33 6.53
N HIS A 41 16.25 6.77 5.33
CA HIS A 41 17.39 6.13 4.67
C HIS A 41 18.55 7.10 4.39
N PHE A 42 18.24 8.37 4.13
CA PHE A 42 19.26 9.42 3.95
C PHE A 42 19.65 10.12 5.24
N GLY A 43 19.10 9.73 6.40
CA GLY A 43 19.34 10.39 7.68
C GLY A 43 18.89 11.85 7.72
N GLN A 44 17.95 12.23 6.83
CA GLN A 44 17.45 13.59 6.74
C GLN A 44 16.44 13.86 7.85
N ARG A 45 16.63 14.98 8.56
CA ARG A 45 15.75 15.51 9.58
C ARG A 45 14.95 16.70 9.05
N ASP A 46 13.89 17.09 9.74
CA ASP A 46 13.07 18.26 9.44
C ASP A 46 12.56 18.30 7.98
N PHE A 47 12.16 17.15 7.46
CA PHE A 47 11.82 16.96 6.05
C PHE A 47 10.36 17.36 5.68
N ALA A 48 9.60 17.99 6.56
CA ALA A 48 8.17 18.25 6.35
C ALA A 48 7.89 19.03 5.04
N GLN A 49 8.66 20.10 4.79
CA GLN A 49 8.49 20.88 3.57
C GLN A 49 8.97 20.14 2.30
N ASP A 50 10.01 19.32 2.42
CA ASP A 50 10.51 18.53 1.30
C ASP A 50 9.56 17.39 0.96
N TYR A 51 8.89 16.82 1.97
CA TYR A 51 7.82 15.84 1.78
C TYR A 51 6.64 16.45 1.01
N LEU A 52 6.17 17.63 1.40
CA LEU A 52 5.11 18.35 0.69
C LEU A 52 5.51 18.63 -0.77
N LYS A 53 6.71 19.15 -1.01
CA LYS A 53 7.22 19.41 -2.37
C LYS A 53 7.28 18.14 -3.20
N LEU A 54 7.66 17.00 -2.60
CA LEU A 54 7.69 15.72 -3.27
C LEU A 54 6.30 15.27 -3.69
N VAL A 55 5.31 15.33 -2.79
CA VAL A 55 3.91 15.00 -3.11
C VAL A 55 3.39 15.90 -4.22
N GLN A 56 3.66 17.20 -4.16
CA GLN A 56 3.26 18.18 -5.19
C GLN A 56 3.90 17.87 -6.55
N SER A 57 5.19 17.53 -6.56
CA SER A 57 5.91 17.16 -7.78
C SER A 57 5.36 15.88 -8.42
N LEU A 58 5.01 14.88 -7.60
CA LEU A 58 4.35 13.66 -8.07
C LEU A 58 2.96 13.95 -8.61
N ALA A 59 2.16 14.76 -7.91
CA ALA A 59 0.84 15.19 -8.37
C ALA A 59 0.91 15.90 -9.73
N GLN A 60 1.91 16.76 -9.93
CA GLN A 60 2.14 17.43 -11.20
C GLN A 60 2.57 16.44 -12.31
N SER A 61 3.50 15.53 -12.01
CA SER A 61 4.02 14.56 -12.97
C SER A 61 2.93 13.63 -13.48
N TYR A 62 2.04 13.18 -12.58
CA TYR A 62 0.91 12.33 -12.91
C TYR A 62 -0.38 13.08 -13.25
N LYS A 63 -0.33 14.41 -13.33
CA LYS A 63 -1.48 15.29 -13.63
C LYS A 63 -2.69 14.98 -12.72
N ALA A 64 -2.44 14.71 -11.44
CA ALA A 64 -3.49 14.34 -10.51
C ALA A 64 -4.46 15.51 -10.27
N GLY A 65 -5.72 15.30 -10.56
CA GLY A 65 -6.80 16.23 -10.23
C GLY A 65 -7.21 16.15 -8.77
N GLN A 66 -7.05 14.98 -8.17
CA GLN A 66 -7.28 14.72 -6.76
C GLN A 66 -6.10 13.96 -6.16
N VAL A 67 -5.65 14.39 -4.97
CA VAL A 67 -4.60 13.72 -4.20
C VAL A 67 -5.14 13.39 -2.82
N ILE A 68 -4.95 12.15 -2.38
CA ILE A 68 -5.35 11.67 -1.05
C ILE A 68 -4.13 11.00 -0.41
N ILE A 69 -3.90 11.29 0.86
CA ILE A 69 -2.81 10.72 1.65
C ILE A 69 -3.39 9.63 2.54
N ALA A 70 -3.02 8.38 2.28
CA ALA A 70 -3.34 7.24 3.12
C ALA A 70 -2.20 6.99 4.11
N CYS A 71 -2.51 6.84 5.39
CA CYS A 71 -1.51 6.73 6.43
C CYS A 71 -1.88 5.69 7.47
N ASP A 72 -0.92 4.81 7.78
CA ASP A 72 -1.05 3.86 8.88
C ASP A 72 -1.18 4.58 10.23
N LYS A 73 -2.01 4.02 11.12
CA LYS A 73 -2.02 4.38 12.53
C LYS A 73 -2.08 3.13 13.40
N GLY A 74 -0.93 2.55 13.60
CA GLY A 74 -0.76 1.25 14.24
C GLY A 74 -0.86 0.08 13.26
N SER A 75 -0.86 -1.14 13.78
CA SER A 75 -1.15 -2.35 13.00
C SER A 75 -2.65 -2.56 12.89
N SER A 76 -3.10 -3.22 11.82
CA SER A 76 -4.51 -3.55 11.61
C SER A 76 -5.14 -4.26 12.82
N SER A 77 -6.16 -3.62 13.40
CA SER A 77 -6.96 -4.20 14.49
C SER A 77 -7.75 -5.41 13.97
N TYR A 78 -8.26 -5.32 12.74
CA TYR A 78 -8.96 -6.41 12.07
C TYR A 78 -8.06 -7.66 11.95
N ARG A 79 -6.89 -7.52 11.31
CA ARG A 79 -5.96 -8.64 11.10
C ARG A 79 -5.49 -9.25 12.42
N LYS A 80 -5.23 -8.42 13.43
CA LYS A 80 -4.86 -8.91 14.78
C LYS A 80 -5.99 -9.63 15.51
N SER A 81 -7.24 -9.27 15.26
CA SER A 81 -8.39 -9.96 15.86
C SER A 81 -8.54 -11.39 15.36
N ILE A 82 -8.18 -11.65 14.10
CA ILE A 82 -8.25 -12.99 13.49
C ILE A 82 -6.91 -13.75 13.55
N TYR A 83 -5.79 -13.05 13.62
CA TYR A 83 -4.44 -13.61 13.72
C TYR A 83 -3.58 -12.76 14.67
N PRO A 84 -3.52 -13.07 15.97
CA PRO A 84 -2.80 -12.27 16.98
C PRO A 84 -1.31 -12.06 16.69
N ASP A 85 -0.67 -13.03 16.00
CA ASP A 85 0.74 -12.97 15.63
C ASP A 85 1.04 -12.12 14.38
N TYR A 86 0.02 -11.49 13.80
CA TYR A 86 0.19 -10.58 12.67
C TYR A 86 1.20 -9.47 12.98
N LYS A 87 2.25 -9.37 12.15
CA LYS A 87 3.38 -8.42 12.30
C LYS A 87 4.15 -8.53 13.64
N GLN A 88 4.05 -9.67 14.37
CA GLN A 88 4.77 -9.86 15.64
C GLN A 88 6.30 -9.79 15.45
N ASN A 89 6.81 -10.38 14.37
CA ASN A 89 8.23 -10.31 13.99
C ASN A 89 8.80 -8.88 13.91
N ARG A 90 7.96 -7.88 13.60
CA ARG A 90 8.37 -6.47 13.58
C ARG A 90 8.60 -5.93 15.00
N LYS A 91 7.77 -6.34 15.97
CA LYS A 91 7.95 -5.99 17.39
C LYS A 91 9.21 -6.64 17.95
N ASP A 92 9.38 -7.94 17.70
CA ASP A 92 10.53 -8.69 18.15
C ASP A 92 11.83 -8.06 17.62
N LYS A 93 11.83 -7.67 16.35
CA LYS A 93 12.95 -6.96 15.74
C LYS A 93 13.19 -5.58 16.38
N PHE A 94 12.15 -4.83 16.71
CA PHE A 94 12.28 -3.53 17.37
C PHE A 94 12.84 -3.68 18.79
N GLU A 95 12.43 -4.71 19.52
CA GLU A 95 12.95 -4.98 20.87
C GLU A 95 14.45 -5.26 20.89
N THR A 96 14.99 -5.89 19.83
CA THR A 96 16.42 -6.21 19.68
C THR A 96 17.27 -5.04 19.18
N GLN A 97 16.68 -3.91 18.80
CA GLN A 97 17.41 -2.71 18.37
C GLN A 97 18.21 -2.08 19.52
N THR A 98 19.33 -1.45 19.17
CA THR A 98 20.11 -0.65 20.10
C THR A 98 19.33 0.60 20.55
N GLN A 99 19.73 1.20 21.64
CA GLN A 99 19.10 2.45 22.11
C GLN A 99 19.21 3.57 21.07
N GLU A 100 20.35 3.68 20.41
CA GLU A 100 20.62 4.67 19.35
C GLU A 100 19.69 4.48 18.14
N GLU A 101 19.45 3.23 17.72
CA GLU A 101 18.50 2.90 16.65
C GLU A 101 17.06 3.25 17.03
N LYS A 102 16.66 3.01 18.28
CA LYS A 102 15.33 3.38 18.79
C LYS A 102 15.15 4.89 18.81
N GLU A 103 16.13 5.64 19.33
CA GLU A 103 16.09 7.10 19.34
C GLU A 103 16.02 7.70 17.92
N ALA A 104 16.81 7.15 16.97
CA ALA A 104 16.75 7.56 15.57
C ALA A 104 15.38 7.26 14.94
N PHE A 105 14.75 6.16 15.33
CA PHE A 105 13.42 5.78 14.86
C PHE A 105 12.34 6.71 15.42
N GLU A 106 12.39 7.01 16.72
CA GLU A 106 11.48 7.97 17.36
C GLU A 106 11.61 9.37 16.77
N ALA A 107 12.83 9.83 16.55
CA ALA A 107 13.12 11.10 15.94
C ALA A 107 12.57 11.21 14.51
N PHE A 108 12.69 10.13 13.71
CA PHE A 108 12.08 10.06 12.39
C PHE A 108 10.55 10.18 12.46
N PHE A 109 9.89 9.48 13.39
CA PHE A 109 8.43 9.58 13.53
C PHE A 109 7.97 10.98 13.97
N GLN A 110 8.74 11.67 14.82
CA GLN A 110 8.44 13.07 15.15
C GLN A 110 8.45 13.97 13.91
N ASP A 111 9.48 13.83 13.05
CA ASP A 111 9.55 14.58 11.81
C ASP A 111 8.44 14.17 10.82
N PHE A 112 8.06 12.89 10.80
CA PHE A 112 6.95 12.39 9.99
C PHE A 112 5.59 12.96 10.43
N GLU A 113 5.32 13.05 11.74
CA GLU A 113 4.12 13.72 12.25
C GLU A 113 4.06 15.19 11.80
N GLN A 114 5.18 15.91 11.83
CA GLN A 114 5.25 17.28 11.31
C GLN A 114 5.00 17.32 9.79
N ALA A 115 5.49 16.33 9.04
CA ALA A 115 5.23 16.25 7.60
C ALA A 115 3.74 16.01 7.29
N LEU A 116 3.07 15.17 8.08
CA LEU A 116 1.62 14.94 7.95
C LEU A 116 0.81 16.20 8.24
N LEU A 117 1.18 16.97 9.28
CA LEU A 117 0.53 18.24 9.59
C LEU A 117 0.65 19.23 8.42
N VAL A 118 1.87 19.40 7.89
CA VAL A 118 2.10 20.30 6.75
C VAL A 118 1.34 19.85 5.50
N VAL A 119 1.28 18.57 5.22
CA VAL A 119 0.57 18.03 4.05
C VAL A 119 -0.94 18.15 4.21
N ALA A 120 -1.46 18.04 5.44
CA ALA A 120 -2.89 18.13 5.73
C ALA A 120 -3.49 19.53 5.41
N ASP A 121 -2.68 20.57 5.37
CA ASP A 121 -3.11 21.91 4.92
C ASP A 121 -3.44 21.96 3.41
N TYR A 122 -2.99 20.97 2.65
CA TYR A 122 -3.12 20.95 1.18
C TYR A 122 -3.96 19.79 0.67
N TYR A 123 -3.91 18.62 1.34
CA TYR A 123 -4.52 17.39 0.88
C TYR A 123 -5.23 16.66 2.03
N PRO A 124 -6.35 15.97 1.77
CA PRO A 124 -6.97 15.12 2.77
C PRO A 124 -5.99 14.02 3.21
N VAL A 125 -5.80 13.92 4.52
CA VAL A 125 -5.04 12.84 5.18
C VAL A 125 -6.03 11.91 5.87
N LEU A 126 -6.05 10.66 5.43
CA LEU A 126 -6.87 9.59 5.99
C LEU A 126 -5.99 8.73 6.89
N ARG A 127 -6.27 8.76 8.19
CA ARG A 127 -5.49 8.07 9.22
C ARG A 127 -6.38 7.72 10.40
N TYR A 128 -6.52 6.44 10.70
CA TYR A 128 -7.44 5.92 11.71
C TYR A 128 -6.74 4.88 12.59
N ASP A 129 -7.08 4.86 13.89
CA ASP A 129 -6.47 3.92 14.84
C ASP A 129 -6.73 2.47 14.44
N GLY A 130 -5.66 1.69 14.32
CA GLY A 130 -5.72 0.29 13.96
C GLY A 130 -6.12 0.02 12.50
N VAL A 131 -5.99 1.00 11.62
CA VAL A 131 -6.22 0.89 10.17
C VAL A 131 -4.92 1.12 9.42
N GLU A 132 -4.66 0.29 8.42
CA GLU A 132 -3.46 0.37 7.58
C GLU A 132 -3.75 1.16 6.28
N ALA A 133 -2.73 1.79 5.74
CA ALA A 133 -2.82 2.59 4.50
C ALA A 133 -3.31 1.74 3.31
N ASP A 134 -2.99 0.45 3.31
CA ASP A 134 -3.36 -0.51 2.29
C ASP A 134 -4.89 -0.66 2.20
N ASP A 135 -5.57 -0.77 3.35
CA ASP A 135 -7.03 -0.89 3.43
C ASP A 135 -7.71 0.42 2.95
N ILE A 136 -7.16 1.57 3.36
CA ILE A 136 -7.64 2.88 2.91
C ILE A 136 -7.48 3.01 1.39
N ALA A 137 -6.33 2.60 0.84
CA ALA A 137 -6.09 2.65 -0.60
C ALA A 137 -7.05 1.74 -1.37
N ALA A 138 -7.28 0.51 -0.89
CA ALA A 138 -8.22 -0.44 -1.48
C ALA A 138 -9.64 0.13 -1.49
N TRP A 139 -10.09 0.69 -0.38
CA TRP A 139 -11.40 1.32 -0.29
C TRP A 139 -11.55 2.51 -1.25
N LEU A 140 -10.53 3.37 -1.34
CA LEU A 140 -10.53 4.51 -2.26
C LEU A 140 -10.61 4.08 -3.72
N VAL A 141 -9.84 3.07 -4.10
CA VAL A 141 -9.85 2.48 -5.44
C VAL A 141 -11.23 1.93 -5.80
N ALA A 142 -11.91 1.29 -4.85
CA ALA A 142 -13.23 0.70 -5.07
C ALA A 142 -14.38 1.72 -5.07
N ASN A 143 -14.27 2.84 -4.32
CA ASN A 143 -15.40 3.72 -4.02
C ASN A 143 -15.29 5.12 -4.61
N LYS A 144 -14.12 5.53 -5.16
CA LYS A 144 -13.96 6.85 -5.80
C LYS A 144 -14.12 6.75 -7.31
N GLU A 145 -14.71 7.80 -7.90
CA GLU A 145 -14.75 7.94 -9.35
C GLU A 145 -13.44 8.57 -9.88
N TYR A 146 -12.84 7.96 -10.89
CA TYR A 146 -11.66 8.44 -11.59
C TYR A 146 -11.55 7.81 -12.98
N LYS A 147 -10.85 8.46 -13.89
CA LYS A 147 -10.43 7.86 -15.17
C LYS A 147 -9.18 7.00 -15.00
N HIS A 148 -8.26 7.46 -14.16
CA HIS A 148 -7.05 6.72 -13.80
C HIS A 148 -6.67 6.99 -12.36
N CYS A 149 -6.13 5.99 -11.66
CA CYS A 149 -5.63 6.11 -10.31
C CYS A 149 -4.14 5.74 -10.26
N TRP A 150 -3.33 6.65 -9.70
CA TRP A 150 -1.93 6.40 -9.39
C TRP A 150 -1.75 6.12 -7.91
N LEU A 151 -1.21 4.96 -7.61
CA LEU A 151 -0.82 4.54 -6.28
C LEU A 151 0.67 4.86 -6.09
N ILE A 152 0.99 5.70 -5.11
CA ILE A 152 2.38 6.08 -4.81
C ILE A 152 2.83 5.29 -3.58
N SER A 153 3.36 4.09 -3.80
CA SER A 153 3.90 3.19 -2.79
C SER A 153 4.96 2.28 -3.40
N SER A 154 5.98 1.93 -2.63
CA SER A 154 6.96 0.90 -2.97
C SER A 154 6.55 -0.48 -2.42
N ASP A 155 5.45 -0.54 -1.66
CA ASP A 155 4.89 -1.78 -1.17
C ASP A 155 4.24 -2.58 -2.31
N LYS A 156 4.60 -3.86 -2.40
CA LYS A 156 4.09 -4.76 -3.44
C LYS A 156 2.67 -5.24 -3.15
N ASP A 157 2.18 -5.06 -1.93
CA ASP A 157 0.81 -5.43 -1.59
C ASP A 157 -0.20 -4.54 -2.31
N TRP A 158 0.20 -3.31 -2.62
CA TRP A 158 -0.58 -2.42 -3.46
C TRP A 158 -0.71 -2.89 -4.93
N ASP A 159 0.10 -3.87 -5.37
CA ASP A 159 -0.06 -4.50 -6.69
C ASP A 159 -1.35 -5.33 -6.79
N LEU A 160 -1.96 -5.72 -5.66
CA LEU A 160 -3.30 -6.30 -5.59
C LEU A 160 -4.41 -5.36 -6.12
N LEU A 161 -4.14 -4.06 -6.20
CA LEU A 161 -5.08 -3.04 -6.66
C LEU A 161 -4.90 -2.67 -8.14
N ILE A 162 -3.86 -3.16 -8.80
CA ILE A 162 -3.55 -2.85 -10.21
C ILE A 162 -4.68 -3.35 -11.13
N SER A 163 -5.07 -2.51 -12.07
CA SER A 163 -6.08 -2.80 -13.10
C SER A 163 -5.83 -1.95 -14.35
N GLU A 164 -6.70 -2.02 -15.33
CA GLU A 164 -6.64 -1.13 -16.50
C GLU A 164 -6.67 0.36 -16.14
N LYS A 165 -7.28 0.71 -15.00
CA LYS A 165 -7.42 2.09 -14.53
C LYS A 165 -6.54 2.43 -13.33
N VAL A 166 -5.82 1.46 -12.77
CA VAL A 166 -5.02 1.63 -11.55
C VAL A 166 -3.59 1.22 -11.83
N SER A 167 -2.65 2.11 -11.59
CA SER A 167 -1.22 1.88 -11.73
C SER A 167 -0.48 2.29 -10.47
N ARG A 168 0.66 1.67 -10.19
CA ARG A 168 1.50 2.01 -9.04
C ARG A 168 2.86 2.54 -9.49
N PHE A 169 3.33 3.59 -8.81
CA PHE A 169 4.70 4.07 -8.90
C PHE A 169 5.47 3.73 -7.64
N SER A 170 6.58 3.02 -7.80
CA SER A 170 7.53 2.76 -6.72
C SER A 170 8.61 3.82 -6.69
N TYR A 171 8.65 4.60 -5.62
CA TYR A 171 9.68 5.62 -5.46
C TYR A 171 11.08 5.00 -5.27
N VAL A 172 11.18 3.81 -4.67
CA VAL A 172 12.45 3.11 -4.43
C VAL A 172 13.06 2.61 -5.74
N THR A 173 12.27 1.91 -6.56
CA THR A 173 12.77 1.33 -7.82
C THR A 173 12.67 2.27 -9.01
N ARG A 174 11.97 3.39 -8.89
CA ARG A 174 11.64 4.35 -9.97
C ARG A 174 10.89 3.71 -11.13
N LYS A 175 10.12 2.65 -10.85
CA LYS A 175 9.34 1.92 -11.85
C LYS A 175 7.85 2.19 -11.67
N GLU A 176 7.18 2.28 -12.80
CA GLU A 176 5.73 2.23 -12.90
C GLU A 176 5.31 0.78 -13.15
N ILE A 177 4.33 0.32 -12.38
CA ILE A 177 3.72 -0.99 -12.51
C ILE A 177 2.27 -0.75 -12.99
N THR A 178 1.98 -1.26 -14.17
CA THR A 178 0.67 -1.19 -14.82
C THR A 178 0.25 -2.61 -15.22
N ILE A 179 -0.96 -2.76 -15.72
CA ILE A 179 -1.37 -4.06 -16.26
C ILE A 179 -0.46 -4.51 -17.42
N ASP A 180 0.01 -3.58 -18.26
CA ASP A 180 0.89 -3.87 -19.41
C ASP A 180 2.34 -4.16 -19.00
N THR A 181 2.78 -3.62 -17.86
CA THR A 181 4.14 -3.83 -17.33
C THR A 181 4.15 -4.74 -16.11
N TRP A 182 3.14 -5.61 -15.99
CA TRP A 182 2.97 -6.55 -14.88
C TRP A 182 4.24 -7.39 -14.68
N PRO A 183 4.87 -7.32 -13.48
CA PRO A 183 6.23 -7.84 -13.32
C PRO A 183 6.29 -9.30 -12.83
N TYR A 184 5.15 -9.94 -12.59
CA TYR A 184 5.09 -11.27 -12.01
C TYR A 184 4.81 -12.33 -13.05
N GLU A 185 5.28 -13.57 -12.85
CA GLU A 185 5.07 -14.70 -13.74
C GLU A 185 3.61 -15.22 -13.71
N CYS A 186 2.84 -14.93 -12.66
CA CYS A 186 1.41 -15.24 -12.61
C CYS A 186 0.57 -14.11 -13.25
N THR A 187 -0.66 -14.42 -13.60
CA THR A 187 -1.63 -13.40 -14.00
C THR A 187 -1.93 -12.44 -12.84
N ARG A 188 -2.45 -11.24 -13.15
CA ARG A 188 -2.86 -10.29 -12.11
C ARG A 188 -3.92 -10.91 -11.18
N ASP A 189 -4.87 -11.64 -11.72
CA ASP A 189 -5.97 -12.24 -10.95
C ASP A 189 -5.47 -13.34 -9.99
N ASN A 190 -4.40 -14.04 -10.37
CA ASN A 190 -3.77 -15.05 -9.55
C ASN A 190 -2.74 -14.51 -8.54
N TYR A 191 -2.49 -13.19 -8.51
CA TYR A 191 -1.48 -12.62 -7.60
C TYR A 191 -1.83 -12.79 -6.13
N LEU A 192 -3.11 -12.62 -5.76
CA LEU A 192 -3.58 -12.90 -4.40
C LEU A 192 -3.35 -14.37 -4.03
N GLY A 193 -3.73 -15.29 -4.92
CA GLY A 193 -3.52 -16.72 -4.72
C GLY A 193 -2.04 -17.11 -4.57
N LEU A 194 -1.17 -16.49 -5.37
CA LEU A 194 0.28 -16.65 -5.24
C LEU A 194 0.75 -16.24 -3.83
N LYS A 195 0.32 -15.08 -3.33
CA LYS A 195 0.64 -14.61 -1.99
C LYS A 195 0.08 -15.54 -0.90
N CYS A 196 -1.17 -15.98 -1.01
CA CYS A 196 -1.79 -16.89 -0.03
C CYS A 196 -1.05 -18.22 0.09
N LEU A 197 -0.61 -18.79 -1.05
CA LEU A 197 0.14 -20.05 -1.06
C LEU A 197 1.55 -19.90 -0.50
N GLN A 198 2.21 -18.76 -0.72
CA GLN A 198 3.58 -18.51 -0.27
C GLN A 198 3.67 -17.91 1.13
N GLY A 199 2.61 -17.25 1.59
CA GLY A 199 2.63 -16.43 2.78
C GLY A 199 3.38 -15.11 2.60
N ASP A 200 3.50 -14.35 3.68
CA ASP A 200 4.27 -13.12 3.76
C ASP A 200 5.10 -13.07 5.04
N SER A 201 6.40 -13.32 4.91
CA SER A 201 7.31 -13.30 6.06
C SER A 201 7.48 -11.91 6.68
N GLY A 202 7.23 -10.84 5.91
CA GLY A 202 7.27 -9.45 6.39
C GLY A 202 6.15 -9.15 7.39
N ASP A 203 5.02 -9.82 7.22
CA ASP A 203 3.82 -9.69 8.06
C ASP A 203 3.60 -10.88 8.99
N ASN A 204 4.57 -11.80 9.06
CA ASN A 204 4.49 -13.02 9.86
C ASN A 204 3.34 -13.95 9.45
N ILE A 205 3.01 -13.97 8.15
CA ILE A 205 1.97 -14.84 7.58
C ILE A 205 2.64 -16.05 6.94
N PHE A 206 2.26 -17.25 7.40
CA PHE A 206 2.85 -18.48 6.89
C PHE A 206 2.17 -18.92 5.59
N GLY A 207 2.97 -19.40 4.64
CA GLY A 207 2.50 -20.08 3.45
C GLY A 207 2.47 -21.61 3.64
N VAL A 208 2.12 -22.31 2.57
CA VAL A 208 2.10 -23.78 2.55
C VAL A 208 3.52 -24.31 2.38
N ASP A 209 3.97 -25.12 3.33
CA ASP A 209 5.32 -25.68 3.31
C ASP A 209 5.58 -26.49 2.03
N GLY A 210 6.72 -26.20 1.39
CA GLY A 210 7.14 -26.80 0.13
C GLY A 210 6.49 -26.20 -1.11
N ILE A 211 5.67 -25.14 -1.01
CA ILE A 211 5.10 -24.42 -2.15
C ILE A 211 5.80 -23.08 -2.33
N GLY A 212 6.79 -23.05 -3.22
CA GLY A 212 7.41 -21.82 -3.70
C GLY A 212 6.71 -21.28 -4.98
N PRO A 213 7.22 -20.17 -5.56
CA PRO A 213 6.57 -19.46 -6.68
C PRO A 213 6.13 -20.38 -7.83
N LYS A 214 7.02 -21.22 -8.32
CA LYS A 214 6.72 -22.11 -9.45
C LYS A 214 5.58 -23.08 -9.19
N ARG A 215 5.54 -23.69 -7.99
CA ARG A 215 4.46 -24.61 -7.63
C ARG A 215 3.15 -23.89 -7.39
N ALA A 216 3.20 -22.72 -6.77
CA ALA A 216 2.03 -21.89 -6.59
C ALA A 216 1.38 -21.51 -7.93
N ILE A 217 2.18 -21.04 -8.89
CA ILE A 217 1.69 -20.70 -10.24
C ILE A 217 1.10 -21.93 -10.92
N GLN A 218 1.79 -23.07 -10.90
CA GLN A 218 1.28 -24.31 -11.51
C GLN A 218 -0.06 -24.77 -10.90
N LEU A 219 -0.23 -24.60 -9.59
CA LEU A 219 -1.50 -24.91 -8.93
C LEU A 219 -2.61 -23.96 -9.38
N LEU A 220 -2.33 -22.65 -9.37
CA LEU A 220 -3.31 -21.64 -9.78
C LEU A 220 -3.69 -21.80 -11.27
N ASP A 221 -2.74 -22.08 -12.13
CA ASP A 221 -3.00 -22.36 -13.56
C ASP A 221 -3.84 -23.65 -13.76
N SER A 222 -3.73 -24.63 -12.84
CA SER A 222 -4.46 -25.90 -12.93
C SER A 222 -5.88 -25.82 -12.34
N TYR A 223 -6.13 -24.87 -11.45
CA TYR A 223 -7.39 -24.74 -10.72
C TYR A 223 -8.05 -23.35 -10.87
N ASP A 224 -7.59 -22.57 -11.85
CA ASP A 224 -8.03 -21.22 -12.23
C ASP A 224 -7.66 -20.14 -11.20
N ASP A 225 -8.00 -20.30 -9.94
CA ASP A 225 -7.72 -19.36 -8.85
C ASP A 225 -7.59 -20.04 -7.47
N ILE A 226 -7.31 -19.23 -6.46
CA ILE A 226 -7.12 -19.75 -5.08
C ILE A 226 -8.43 -20.25 -4.45
N LEU A 227 -9.56 -19.64 -4.76
CA LEU A 227 -10.86 -20.05 -4.19
C LEU A 227 -11.24 -21.40 -4.77
N SER A 228 -11.15 -21.55 -6.10
CA SER A 228 -11.37 -22.83 -6.79
C SER A 228 -10.44 -23.93 -6.29
N LEU A 229 -9.17 -23.59 -6.00
CA LEU A 229 -8.21 -24.53 -5.42
C LEU A 229 -8.64 -24.97 -4.01
N ILE A 230 -9.03 -24.04 -3.15
CA ILE A 230 -9.50 -24.35 -1.77
C ILE A 230 -10.73 -25.26 -1.81
N ASP A 231 -11.70 -24.95 -2.67
CA ASP A 231 -12.96 -25.68 -2.79
C ASP A 231 -12.80 -27.15 -3.18
N VAL A 232 -11.73 -27.48 -3.94
CA VAL A 232 -11.46 -28.86 -4.39
C VAL A 232 -10.52 -29.64 -3.48
N LEU A 233 -10.00 -29.02 -2.41
CA LEU A 233 -9.15 -29.74 -1.47
C LEU A 233 -9.95 -30.85 -0.72
N PRO A 234 -9.38 -32.06 -0.53
CA PRO A 234 -8.02 -32.48 -0.89
C PRO A 234 -7.85 -32.90 -2.35
N ILE A 235 -6.77 -32.47 -3.01
CA ILE A 235 -6.42 -32.92 -4.36
C ILE A 235 -5.58 -34.19 -4.35
N PRO A 236 -5.63 -35.02 -5.44
CA PRO A 236 -4.85 -36.25 -5.50
C PRO A 236 -3.35 -35.96 -5.66
N GLY A 237 -2.50 -36.71 -4.96
CA GLY A 237 -1.05 -36.65 -5.09
C GLY A 237 -0.32 -37.26 -3.90
N LYS A 238 0.85 -37.89 -4.18
CA LYS A 238 1.70 -38.48 -3.14
C LYS A 238 2.88 -37.59 -2.74
N GLN A 239 3.08 -36.51 -3.46
CA GLN A 239 4.17 -35.56 -3.22
C GLN A 239 3.95 -34.86 -1.87
N LYS A 240 5.03 -34.63 -1.13
CA LYS A 240 4.96 -34.02 0.20
C LYS A 240 4.25 -32.65 0.18
N PHE A 241 4.53 -31.81 -0.82
CA PHE A 241 3.88 -30.49 -0.93
C PHE A 241 2.36 -30.59 -1.19
N ILE A 242 1.88 -31.64 -1.90
CA ILE A 242 0.44 -31.89 -2.08
C ILE A 242 -0.20 -32.32 -0.76
N GLN A 243 0.48 -33.16 0.02
CA GLN A 243 0.00 -33.56 1.35
C GLN A 243 -0.07 -32.34 2.28
N ASN A 244 0.94 -31.46 2.23
CA ASN A 244 0.95 -30.21 2.99
C ASN A 244 -0.19 -29.27 2.53
N LEU A 245 -0.40 -29.11 1.23
CA LEU A 245 -1.50 -28.34 0.68
C LEU A 245 -2.86 -28.85 1.16
N ASN A 246 -3.07 -30.15 1.05
CA ASN A 246 -4.33 -30.78 1.48
C ASN A 246 -4.62 -30.64 2.98
N ALA A 247 -3.58 -30.42 3.79
CA ALA A 247 -3.71 -30.15 5.22
C ALA A 247 -3.80 -28.65 5.55
N SER A 248 -3.81 -27.77 4.55
CA SER A 248 -3.68 -26.32 4.71
C SER A 248 -4.92 -25.52 4.30
N ALA A 249 -6.09 -26.17 4.17
CA ALA A 249 -7.32 -25.45 3.79
C ALA A 249 -7.61 -24.26 4.73
N ASP A 250 -7.64 -24.51 6.04
CA ASP A 250 -7.88 -23.48 7.05
C ASP A 250 -6.81 -22.37 7.02
N LEU A 251 -5.55 -22.71 6.74
CA LEU A 251 -4.47 -21.74 6.58
C LEU A 251 -4.69 -20.86 5.36
N LEU A 252 -5.11 -21.41 4.24
CA LEU A 252 -5.38 -20.65 3.02
C LEU A 252 -6.59 -19.71 3.19
N GLU A 253 -7.65 -20.16 3.87
CA GLU A 253 -8.80 -19.32 4.22
C GLU A 253 -8.38 -18.16 5.15
N LEU A 254 -7.50 -18.43 6.12
CA LEU A 254 -6.94 -17.40 6.98
C LEU A 254 -6.10 -16.41 6.17
N ASN A 255 -5.23 -16.92 5.28
CA ASN A 255 -4.38 -16.08 4.44
C ASN A 255 -5.20 -15.17 3.50
N LEU A 256 -6.32 -15.65 2.96
CA LEU A 256 -7.27 -14.82 2.21
C LEU A 256 -7.79 -13.66 3.06
N LYS A 257 -8.25 -13.93 4.28
CA LYS A 257 -8.75 -12.88 5.19
C LYS A 257 -7.68 -11.86 5.58
N LEU A 258 -6.41 -12.27 5.62
CA LEU A 258 -5.29 -11.39 5.97
C LEU A 258 -4.78 -10.56 4.80
N MET A 259 -4.83 -11.09 3.57
CA MET A 259 -4.15 -10.53 2.41
C MET A 259 -5.07 -9.94 1.33
N ASP A 260 -6.35 -10.34 1.27
CA ASP A 260 -7.29 -9.79 0.30
C ASP A 260 -7.76 -8.39 0.74
N LEU A 261 -7.06 -7.39 0.24
CA LEU A 261 -7.34 -5.99 0.51
C LEU A 261 -8.71 -5.56 -0.06
N VAL A 262 -9.11 -6.12 -1.19
CA VAL A 262 -10.32 -5.68 -1.90
C VAL A 262 -11.57 -6.15 -1.16
N THR A 263 -11.61 -7.41 -0.77
CA THR A 263 -12.77 -8.01 -0.10
C THR A 263 -12.95 -7.52 1.33
N TYR A 264 -11.85 -7.32 2.07
CA TYR A 264 -11.91 -7.09 3.51
C TYR A 264 -11.54 -5.66 3.95
N CYS A 265 -11.36 -4.71 3.03
CA CYS A 265 -11.03 -3.32 3.41
C CYS A 265 -12.13 -2.65 4.25
N ASP A 266 -13.40 -2.92 3.98
CA ASP A 266 -14.51 -2.36 4.76
C ASP A 266 -14.47 -2.84 6.21
N ASP A 267 -14.26 -4.14 6.42
CA ASP A 267 -14.11 -4.73 7.76
C ASP A 267 -12.86 -4.20 8.48
N ALA A 268 -11.76 -4.04 7.73
CA ALA A 268 -10.49 -3.54 8.28
C ALA A 268 -10.56 -2.06 8.68
N ILE A 269 -11.29 -1.24 7.94
CA ILE A 269 -11.47 0.18 8.22
C ILE A 269 -12.56 0.40 9.29
N GLY A 270 -13.68 -0.32 9.20
CA GLY A 270 -14.84 -0.18 10.06
C GLY A 270 -15.80 0.95 9.65
N GLU A 271 -17.09 0.74 9.92
CA GLU A 271 -18.18 1.62 9.45
C GLU A 271 -18.04 3.08 9.88
N GLU A 272 -17.60 3.36 11.11
CA GLU A 272 -17.45 4.72 11.63
C GLU A 272 -16.34 5.48 10.89
N ASN A 273 -15.21 4.83 10.64
CA ASN A 273 -14.10 5.40 9.89
C ASN A 273 -14.48 5.63 8.43
N ILE A 274 -15.22 4.68 7.81
CA ILE A 274 -15.72 4.84 6.44
C ILE A 274 -16.67 6.04 6.34
N LYS A 275 -17.53 6.25 7.32
CA LYS A 275 -18.41 7.42 7.37
C LYS A 275 -17.61 8.71 7.43
N ASP A 276 -16.61 8.79 8.30
CA ASP A 276 -15.72 9.95 8.40
C ASP A 276 -14.92 10.17 7.09
N MET A 277 -14.43 9.09 6.46
CA MET A 277 -13.78 9.17 5.14
C MET A 277 -14.69 9.81 4.10
N LYS A 278 -15.95 9.38 4.01
CA LYS A 278 -16.95 9.94 3.09
C LYS A 278 -17.20 11.42 3.36
N GLU A 279 -17.31 11.82 4.62
CA GLU A 279 -17.49 13.22 5.02
C GLU A 279 -16.27 14.08 4.65
N LYS A 280 -15.05 13.63 4.95
CA LYS A 280 -13.80 14.32 4.60
C LYS A 280 -13.59 14.47 3.10
N LEU A 281 -13.99 13.49 2.34
CA LEU A 281 -13.81 13.46 0.90
C LEU A 281 -14.99 14.07 0.14
N LYS A 282 -16.05 14.48 0.83
CA LYS A 282 -17.29 15.02 0.24
C LYS A 282 -17.87 14.07 -0.83
N CYS A 283 -17.84 12.79 -0.52
CA CYS A 283 -18.38 11.73 -1.36
C CYS A 283 -19.86 11.50 -1.08
#